data_6f364ea6e8a0a6c54e0c5eb870afa17e
#
_entry.id   6f364ea6e8a0a6c54e0c5eb870afa17e
#
_cell.length_a   1.000
_cell.length_b   1.000
_cell.length_c   1.000
_cell.angle_alpha   90.00
_cell.angle_beta   90.00
_cell.angle_gamma   90.00
#
_symmetry.space_group_name_H-M   'P 1'
#
loop_
_entity.id
_entity.type
_entity.pdbx_description
1 polymer ?
#
loop_
_entity_poly.entity_id
_entity_poly.type
_entity_poly.pdbx_seq_one_letter_code
_entity_poly.pdbx_strand_id
1 'polypeptide(L)'
;MPATGPAAGPLDGPATGPAVTGPAATEPAAYRGTAPDAGGPTGARTGVAVVGAGILGVLVAREILTRDPSATVTVLDRDMIGSGATRRSAGLHFPRGANDTVRTLAAESERFYADLHTARPDLPIHPIGMTVLAPESAEERLREVYLPEAKLRWTTELPPVAGPLPENFGAWEGDGCQYADVHALTQLLAAELRPRVAFREGVAVTSVAAGPGGARLTLTGGATLTAEHVVIAPGPWLAEPAWRDLVAPLGARVKKIVALHIDRAPAPGDRAVVLHAEDAFLLPFHHRGHWLFSYTCQEWDVDPAAVDPALTAGHLREARALLTRYAPDLAAHCRSGRVFCDAYGPGGTPLVTALDPYGRLVFAGAASGSGYRLAPALAARAADLIPSLPSPRKATT
;
A
#
# COMPACT_ATOMS: atom_id res chain seq x y z
N MET A 1 26.72 54.44 18.14
CA MET A 1 28.09 54.08 18.50
C MET A 1 28.06 52.60 18.88
N PRO A 2 28.67 51.68 18.12
CA PRO A 2 28.68 50.27 18.37
C PRO A 2 29.85 49.88 19.30
N ALA A 3 29.59 48.95 20.18
CA ALA A 3 30.60 48.31 21.04
C ALA A 3 31.08 47.01 20.40
N THR A 4 32.37 46.93 20.23
CA THR A 4 33.15 45.80 19.72
C THR A 4 33.34 44.72 20.75
N GLY A 5 33.02 43.47 20.41
CA GLY A 5 33.39 42.27 21.22
C GLY A 5 34.65 41.61 20.64
N PRO A 6 35.43 40.86 21.46
CA PRO A 6 36.73 40.36 21.07
C PRO A 6 36.71 39.05 20.29
N ALA A 7 37.75 38.86 19.49
CA ALA A 7 38.03 37.70 18.64
C ALA A 7 38.43 36.47 19.49
N ALA A 8 37.93 35.30 19.10
CA ALA A 8 38.36 34.00 19.62
C ALA A 8 39.50 33.44 18.76
N GLY A 9 40.59 33.02 19.44
CA GLY A 9 41.73 32.33 18.85
C GLY A 9 41.49 30.82 18.64
N PRO A 10 42.38 30.14 17.89
CA PRO A 10 42.20 28.76 17.45
C PRO A 10 42.44 27.75 18.59
N LEU A 11 41.57 26.72 18.63
CA LEU A 11 41.71 25.57 19.52
C LEU A 11 42.45 24.43 18.80
N ASP A 12 43.39 23.86 19.50
CA ASP A 12 44.27 22.77 19.11
C ASP A 12 43.55 21.47 18.80
N GLY A 13 44.19 20.62 17.98
CA GLY A 13 43.67 19.38 17.43
C GLY A 13 43.59 18.21 18.44
N PRO A 14 42.94 17.11 18.07
CA PRO A 14 42.60 16.01 18.98
C PRO A 14 43.76 15.02 19.19
N ALA A 15 43.87 14.61 20.45
CA ALA A 15 44.77 13.53 20.89
C ALA A 15 44.27 12.16 20.35
N THR A 16 45.21 11.40 19.79
CA THR A 16 45.05 10.01 19.38
C THR A 16 44.96 9.08 20.58
N GLY A 17 43.77 8.46 20.78
CA GLY A 17 43.59 7.31 21.67
C GLY A 17 43.77 5.99 20.94
N PRO A 18 44.09 4.88 21.65
CA PRO A 18 44.48 3.61 21.03
C PRO A 18 43.29 2.92 20.36
N ALA A 19 43.56 2.33 19.19
CA ALA A 19 42.61 1.55 18.41
C ALA A 19 42.18 0.26 19.15
N VAL A 20 40.88 0.11 19.41
CA VAL A 20 40.28 -1.14 19.88
C VAL A 20 39.99 -1.97 18.65
N THR A 21 40.73 -3.07 18.45
CA THR A 21 40.46 -4.10 17.45
C THR A 21 39.28 -4.94 17.91
N GLY A 22 38.10 -4.67 17.33
CA GLY A 22 36.93 -5.57 17.40
C GLY A 22 37.08 -6.74 16.43
N PRO A 23 36.39 -7.88 16.66
CA PRO A 23 36.51 -9.04 15.78
C PRO A 23 35.98 -8.72 14.39
N ALA A 24 36.71 -9.19 13.37
CA ALA A 24 36.35 -9.05 11.95
C ALA A 24 34.94 -9.60 11.70
N ALA A 25 34.07 -8.74 11.17
CA ALA A 25 32.79 -9.16 10.64
C ALA A 25 33.04 -10.06 9.43
N THR A 26 32.67 -11.33 9.56
CA THR A 26 32.60 -12.27 8.43
C THR A 26 31.55 -11.73 7.46
N GLU A 27 31.99 -11.34 6.25
CA GLU A 27 31.10 -11.04 5.14
C GLU A 27 30.18 -12.24 4.90
N PRO A 28 28.85 -12.05 4.77
CA PRO A 28 27.98 -13.13 4.35
C PRO A 28 28.38 -13.52 2.92
N ALA A 29 28.61 -14.83 2.74
CA ALA A 29 28.93 -15.42 1.45
C ALA A 29 27.98 -14.86 0.39
N ALA A 30 28.53 -14.21 -0.63
CA ALA A 30 27.79 -13.71 -1.78
C ALA A 30 27.00 -14.89 -2.37
N TYR A 31 25.69 -14.86 -2.24
CA TYR A 31 24.77 -15.74 -2.95
C TYR A 31 24.98 -15.49 -4.44
N ARG A 32 25.80 -16.32 -5.09
CA ARG A 32 25.86 -16.42 -6.53
C ARG A 32 24.58 -17.14 -6.98
N GLY A 33 23.44 -16.42 -6.92
CA GLY A 33 22.29 -16.78 -7.71
C GLY A 33 22.74 -16.77 -9.17
N THR A 34 22.62 -17.89 -9.84
CA THR A 34 22.69 -17.94 -11.30
C THR A 34 21.73 -16.87 -11.80
N ALA A 35 22.24 -15.84 -12.46
CA ALA A 35 21.43 -14.86 -13.15
C ALA A 35 20.43 -15.65 -14.01
N PRO A 36 19.11 -15.41 -13.91
CA PRO A 36 18.19 -16.07 -14.80
C PRO A 36 18.59 -15.68 -16.20
N ASP A 37 18.68 -16.69 -17.05
CA ASP A 37 19.09 -16.63 -18.44
C ASP A 37 18.43 -15.42 -19.11
N ALA A 38 19.19 -14.36 -19.40
CA ALA A 38 18.72 -13.12 -20.02
C ALA A 38 18.35 -13.32 -21.51
N GLY A 39 18.39 -14.56 -21.97
CA GLY A 39 18.07 -15.04 -23.30
C GLY A 39 16.69 -15.68 -23.39
N GLY A 40 15.64 -15.04 -22.86
CA GLY A 40 14.27 -15.45 -23.22
C GLY A 40 14.06 -15.19 -24.71
N PRO A 41 13.43 -16.10 -25.48
CA PRO A 41 13.30 -15.98 -26.92
C PRO A 41 12.60 -14.65 -27.26
N THR A 42 13.17 -13.90 -28.22
CA THR A 42 12.54 -12.76 -28.85
C THR A 42 11.17 -13.23 -29.36
N GLY A 43 10.07 -12.76 -28.69
CA GLY A 43 8.71 -13.15 -29.08
C GLY A 43 7.96 -14.07 -28.09
N ALA A 44 8.35 -14.14 -26.82
CA ALA A 44 7.55 -14.84 -25.79
C ALA A 44 6.09 -14.35 -25.82
N ARG A 45 5.13 -15.29 -25.66
CA ARG A 45 3.70 -15.00 -25.68
C ARG A 45 3.05 -15.46 -24.38
N THR A 46 2.04 -14.70 -23.92
CA THR A 46 1.20 -15.02 -22.76
C THR A 46 -0.26 -14.62 -23.06
N GLY A 47 -1.21 -15.20 -22.38
CA GLY A 47 -2.62 -14.77 -22.47
C GLY A 47 -2.77 -13.41 -21.80
N VAL A 48 -2.37 -13.31 -20.53
CA VAL A 48 -2.45 -12.04 -19.81
C VAL A 48 -1.07 -11.68 -19.21
N ALA A 49 -0.64 -10.45 -19.46
CA ALA A 49 0.51 -9.85 -18.75
C ALA A 49 -0.01 -8.88 -17.69
N VAL A 50 0.55 -8.95 -16.48
CA VAL A 50 0.29 -8.00 -15.40
C VAL A 50 1.58 -7.22 -15.12
N VAL A 51 1.51 -5.90 -15.23
CA VAL A 51 2.63 -4.99 -14.98
C VAL A 51 2.51 -4.41 -13.58
N GLY A 52 3.42 -4.76 -12.71
CA GLY A 52 3.44 -4.47 -11.28
C GLY A 52 3.05 -5.69 -10.44
N ALA A 53 3.99 -6.14 -9.59
CA ALA A 53 3.81 -7.27 -8.66
C ALA A 53 3.56 -6.81 -7.21
N GLY A 54 2.90 -5.67 -7.03
CA GLY A 54 2.32 -5.29 -5.75
C GLY A 54 1.12 -6.17 -5.39
N ILE A 55 0.53 -5.95 -4.20
CA ILE A 55 -0.65 -6.71 -3.73
C ILE A 55 -1.76 -6.74 -4.78
N LEU A 56 -2.02 -5.63 -5.48
CA LEU A 56 -3.05 -5.58 -6.51
C LEU A 56 -2.71 -6.46 -7.70
N GLY A 57 -1.49 -6.38 -8.24
CA GLY A 57 -1.08 -7.20 -9.39
C GLY A 57 -1.08 -8.69 -9.09
N VAL A 58 -0.66 -9.09 -7.89
CA VAL A 58 -0.70 -10.49 -7.43
C VAL A 58 -2.16 -10.99 -7.32
N LEU A 59 -3.05 -10.16 -6.77
CA LEU A 59 -4.48 -10.51 -6.68
C LEU A 59 -5.16 -10.52 -8.05
N VAL A 60 -4.76 -9.65 -8.99
CA VAL A 60 -5.22 -9.74 -10.40
C VAL A 60 -4.82 -11.07 -11.02
N ALA A 61 -3.56 -11.49 -10.87
CA ALA A 61 -3.12 -12.79 -11.39
C ALA A 61 -3.88 -13.96 -10.75
N ARG A 62 -4.15 -13.88 -9.44
CA ARG A 62 -4.95 -14.87 -8.73
C ARG A 62 -6.38 -14.93 -9.25
N GLU A 63 -7.01 -13.77 -9.41
CA GLU A 63 -8.40 -13.67 -9.90
C GLU A 63 -8.55 -14.24 -11.31
N ILE A 64 -7.60 -13.93 -12.21
CA ILE A 64 -7.59 -14.49 -13.57
C ILE A 64 -7.56 -16.02 -13.53
N LEU A 65 -6.65 -16.62 -12.73
CA LEU A 65 -6.56 -18.08 -12.62
C LEU A 65 -7.76 -18.72 -11.90
N THR A 66 -8.43 -17.98 -11.01
CA THR A 66 -9.66 -18.44 -10.36
C THR A 66 -10.81 -18.54 -11.38
N ARG A 67 -10.89 -17.57 -12.30
CA ARG A 67 -11.92 -17.56 -13.38
C ARG A 67 -11.61 -18.53 -14.49
N ASP A 68 -10.36 -18.54 -14.94
CA ASP A 68 -9.87 -19.46 -15.98
C ASP A 68 -8.60 -20.17 -15.53
N PRO A 69 -8.72 -21.38 -14.99
CA PRO A 69 -7.56 -22.18 -14.62
C PRO A 69 -6.63 -22.56 -15.80
N SER A 70 -7.04 -22.35 -17.05
CA SER A 70 -6.21 -22.61 -18.24
C SER A 70 -5.44 -21.37 -18.71
N ALA A 71 -5.74 -20.19 -18.17
CA ALA A 71 -5.09 -18.95 -18.56
C ALA A 71 -3.57 -18.98 -18.34
N THR A 72 -2.82 -18.45 -19.30
CA THR A 72 -1.39 -18.24 -19.17
C THR A 72 -1.14 -16.82 -18.69
N VAL A 73 -0.55 -16.67 -17.50
CA VAL A 73 -0.33 -15.38 -16.85
C VAL A 73 1.15 -15.14 -16.62
N THR A 74 1.62 -13.95 -17.00
CA THR A 74 2.96 -13.44 -16.69
C THR A 74 2.83 -12.15 -15.89
N VAL A 75 3.45 -12.11 -14.71
CA VAL A 75 3.55 -10.89 -13.89
C VAL A 75 4.96 -10.34 -14.00
N LEU A 76 5.08 -9.05 -14.30
CA LEU A 76 6.34 -8.33 -14.49
C LEU A 76 6.48 -7.26 -13.42
N ASP A 77 7.65 -7.17 -12.78
CA ASP A 77 7.98 -6.05 -11.91
C ASP A 77 9.44 -5.63 -12.15
N ARG A 78 9.68 -4.33 -12.13
CA ARG A 78 11.05 -3.79 -12.26
C ARG A 78 11.92 -4.10 -11.05
N ASP A 79 11.27 -4.36 -9.90
CA ASP A 79 11.89 -4.70 -8.64
C ASP A 79 11.43 -6.11 -8.19
N MET A 80 11.52 -6.41 -6.90
CA MET A 80 11.01 -7.65 -6.31
C MET A 80 9.50 -7.54 -6.03
N ILE A 81 8.82 -8.67 -5.98
CA ILE A 81 7.41 -8.78 -5.62
C ILE A 81 7.13 -8.03 -4.32
N GLY A 82 6.16 -7.13 -4.36
CA GLY A 82 5.69 -6.37 -3.19
C GLY A 82 6.63 -5.27 -2.69
N SER A 83 7.75 -4.97 -3.35
CA SER A 83 8.76 -4.01 -2.87
C SER A 83 8.33 -2.54 -2.94
N GLY A 84 7.32 -2.21 -3.73
CA GLY A 84 6.80 -0.86 -3.91
C GLY A 84 6.00 -0.31 -2.70
N ALA A 85 4.87 0.33 -2.94
CA ALA A 85 3.96 0.83 -1.90
C ALA A 85 3.44 -0.29 -0.98
N THR A 86 3.28 -1.50 -1.50
CA THR A 86 2.89 -2.71 -0.76
C THR A 86 3.75 -2.94 0.48
N ARG A 87 5.08 -2.86 0.37
CA ARG A 87 6.01 -3.04 1.50
C ARG A 87 5.86 -1.95 2.56
N ARG A 88 5.38 -0.79 2.16
CA ARG A 88 5.27 0.39 3.01
C ARG A 88 3.87 0.61 3.57
N SER A 89 2.89 -0.18 3.12
CA SER A 89 1.50 -0.11 3.57
C SER A 89 1.39 -0.33 5.08
N ALA A 90 0.46 0.37 5.71
CA ALA A 90 0.02 0.07 7.07
C ALA A 90 -0.80 -1.23 7.13
N GLY A 91 -1.35 -1.64 6.00
CA GLY A 91 -2.17 -2.83 5.89
C GLY A 91 -3.51 -2.74 6.63
N LEU A 92 -3.95 -1.55 7.03
CA LEU A 92 -5.21 -1.38 7.73
C LEU A 92 -6.38 -1.54 6.78
N HIS A 93 -7.30 -2.43 7.13
CA HIS A 93 -8.62 -2.58 6.53
C HIS A 93 -9.69 -2.32 7.59
N PHE A 94 -10.63 -1.46 7.28
CA PHE A 94 -11.80 -1.20 8.09
C PHE A 94 -13.01 -0.91 7.18
N PRO A 95 -14.24 -1.25 7.61
CA PRO A 95 -15.44 -1.21 6.77
C PRO A 95 -15.91 0.24 6.57
N ARG A 96 -15.22 0.99 5.71
CA ARG A 96 -15.49 2.40 5.42
C ARG A 96 -15.28 2.70 3.95
N GLY A 97 -16.11 3.59 3.39
CA GLY A 97 -15.92 4.17 2.06
C GLY A 97 -16.49 5.58 1.99
N ALA A 98 -15.73 6.50 1.42
CA ALA A 98 -16.11 7.92 1.32
C ALA A 98 -17.31 8.16 0.40
N ASN A 99 -17.58 7.23 -0.54
CA ASN A 99 -18.69 7.26 -1.48
C ASN A 99 -19.20 5.83 -1.74
N ASP A 100 -20.31 5.69 -2.47
CA ASP A 100 -20.96 4.39 -2.73
C ASP A 100 -20.07 3.39 -3.44
N THR A 101 -19.29 3.84 -4.42
CA THR A 101 -18.35 2.99 -5.14
C THR A 101 -17.30 2.42 -4.18
N VAL A 102 -16.69 3.26 -3.35
CA VAL A 102 -15.68 2.82 -2.39
C VAL A 102 -16.29 1.93 -1.30
N ARG A 103 -17.53 2.19 -0.86
CA ARG A 103 -18.25 1.32 0.09
C ARG A 103 -18.48 -0.07 -0.48
N THR A 104 -18.94 -0.16 -1.74
CA THR A 104 -19.13 -1.45 -2.43
C THR A 104 -17.83 -2.23 -2.53
N LEU A 105 -16.75 -1.57 -3.00
CA LEU A 105 -15.43 -2.20 -3.10
C LEU A 105 -14.88 -2.63 -1.73
N ALA A 106 -15.12 -1.84 -0.67
CA ALA A 106 -14.70 -2.19 0.68
C ALA A 106 -15.44 -3.42 1.21
N ALA A 107 -16.76 -3.51 1.02
CA ALA A 107 -17.57 -4.65 1.43
C ALA A 107 -17.18 -5.94 0.70
N GLU A 108 -16.92 -5.87 -0.61
CA GLU A 108 -16.46 -7.01 -1.40
C GLU A 108 -15.08 -7.49 -0.92
N SER A 109 -14.17 -6.55 -0.67
CA SER A 109 -12.82 -6.86 -0.21
C SER A 109 -12.80 -7.42 1.21
N GLU A 110 -13.67 -6.94 2.09
CA GLU A 110 -13.81 -7.47 3.45
C GLU A 110 -14.20 -8.95 3.42
N ARG A 111 -15.22 -9.29 2.64
CA ARG A 111 -15.63 -10.70 2.44
C ARG A 111 -14.49 -11.56 1.94
N PHE A 112 -13.77 -11.09 0.92
CA PHE A 112 -12.60 -11.79 0.39
C PHE A 112 -11.54 -12.06 1.46
N TYR A 113 -11.19 -11.06 2.27
CA TYR A 113 -10.18 -11.25 3.32
C TYR A 113 -10.69 -12.12 4.48
N ALA A 114 -11.96 -12.05 4.81
CA ALA A 114 -12.58 -12.94 5.82
C ALA A 114 -12.55 -14.40 5.36
N ASP A 115 -12.95 -14.66 4.12
CA ASP A 115 -12.91 -16.01 3.51
C ASP A 115 -11.46 -16.52 3.41
N LEU A 116 -10.54 -15.66 2.98
CA LEU A 116 -9.13 -16.01 2.88
C LEU A 116 -8.53 -16.34 4.25
N HIS A 117 -8.82 -15.55 5.28
CA HIS A 117 -8.34 -15.81 6.64
C HIS A 117 -8.97 -17.07 7.24
N THR A 118 -10.24 -17.33 6.95
CA THR A 118 -10.92 -18.58 7.39
C THR A 118 -10.26 -19.81 6.74
N ALA A 119 -9.98 -19.75 5.45
CA ALA A 119 -9.34 -20.84 4.71
C ALA A 119 -7.86 -21.01 5.05
N ARG A 120 -7.18 -19.92 5.41
CA ARG A 120 -5.74 -19.84 5.64
C ARG A 120 -5.44 -18.95 6.85
N PRO A 121 -5.69 -19.45 8.09
CA PRO A 121 -5.45 -18.68 9.30
C PRO A 121 -3.96 -18.42 9.59
N ASP A 122 -3.07 -19.09 8.89
CA ASP A 122 -1.61 -18.89 8.93
C ASP A 122 -1.13 -17.64 8.17
N LEU A 123 -1.98 -17.05 7.33
CA LEU A 123 -1.64 -15.82 6.64
C LEU A 123 -1.54 -14.62 7.61
N PRO A 124 -0.64 -13.67 7.35
CA PRO A 124 -0.39 -12.54 8.25
C PRO A 124 -1.51 -11.48 8.16
N ILE A 125 -2.74 -11.90 8.44
CA ILE A 125 -3.95 -11.08 8.53
C ILE A 125 -4.42 -11.17 9.99
N HIS A 126 -4.54 -10.02 10.65
CA HIS A 126 -4.80 -9.93 12.09
C HIS A 126 -6.10 -9.15 12.34
N PRO A 127 -7.20 -9.83 12.67
CA PRO A 127 -8.41 -9.16 13.12
C PRO A 127 -8.13 -8.29 14.34
N ILE A 128 -8.74 -7.11 14.41
CA ILE A 128 -8.57 -6.15 15.49
C ILE A 128 -9.83 -5.32 15.66
N GLY A 129 -10.13 -4.91 16.89
CA GLY A 129 -11.19 -3.92 17.13
C GLY A 129 -10.76 -2.51 16.69
N MET A 130 -11.72 -1.63 16.48
CA MET A 130 -11.43 -0.21 16.21
C MET A 130 -12.23 0.71 17.11
N THR A 131 -11.69 1.91 17.35
CA THR A 131 -12.39 3.03 17.96
C THR A 131 -12.23 4.24 17.05
N VAL A 132 -13.33 4.89 16.71
CA VAL A 132 -13.35 6.12 15.91
C VAL A 132 -13.52 7.30 16.84
N LEU A 133 -12.60 8.24 16.81
CA LEU A 133 -12.67 9.52 17.52
C LEU A 133 -13.08 10.61 16.53
N ALA A 134 -14.15 11.33 16.83
CA ALA A 134 -14.70 12.34 15.94
C ALA A 134 -15.45 13.43 16.75
N PRO A 135 -15.68 14.63 16.17
CA PRO A 135 -16.67 15.56 16.71
C PRO A 135 -18.04 14.88 16.82
N GLU A 136 -18.79 15.13 17.89
CA GLU A 136 -20.14 14.56 18.07
C GLU A 136 -21.07 14.94 16.91
N SER A 137 -20.89 16.12 16.34
CA SER A 137 -21.62 16.58 15.15
C SER A 137 -21.36 15.76 13.89
N ALA A 138 -20.34 14.89 13.89
CA ALA A 138 -20.01 14.03 12.76
C ALA A 138 -20.78 12.70 12.78
N GLU A 139 -21.64 12.42 13.76
CA GLU A 139 -22.30 11.12 13.91
C GLU A 139 -23.07 10.69 12.65
N GLU A 140 -23.83 11.59 12.03
CA GLU A 140 -24.56 11.31 10.79
C GLU A 140 -23.57 10.94 9.66
N ARG A 141 -22.48 11.71 9.53
CA ARG A 141 -21.44 11.43 8.56
C ARG A 141 -20.73 10.10 8.80
N LEU A 142 -20.52 9.71 10.04
CA LEU A 142 -19.97 8.39 10.38
C LEU A 142 -20.92 7.27 9.90
N ARG A 143 -22.23 7.41 10.12
CA ARG A 143 -23.23 6.44 9.62
C ARG A 143 -23.26 6.33 8.09
N GLU A 144 -23.00 7.43 7.38
CA GLU A 144 -22.93 7.42 5.92
C GLU A 144 -21.69 6.72 5.38
N VAL A 145 -20.51 6.95 5.98
CA VAL A 145 -19.23 6.48 5.43
C VAL A 145 -18.81 5.11 5.93
N TYR A 146 -19.29 4.68 7.11
CA TYR A 146 -19.04 3.33 7.60
C TYR A 146 -20.12 2.37 7.12
N LEU A 147 -19.70 1.15 6.78
CA LEU A 147 -20.61 0.08 6.37
C LEU A 147 -21.41 -0.42 7.59
N PRO A 148 -22.61 -1.00 7.39
CA PRO A 148 -23.38 -1.62 8.49
C PRO A 148 -22.59 -2.67 9.28
N GLU A 149 -21.69 -3.39 8.61
CA GLU A 149 -20.79 -4.39 9.18
C GLU A 149 -19.85 -3.81 10.23
N ALA A 150 -19.55 -2.52 10.17
CA ALA A 150 -18.78 -1.81 11.20
C ALA A 150 -19.50 -1.80 12.56
N LYS A 151 -20.83 -1.92 12.58
CA LYS A 151 -21.66 -1.90 13.80
C LYS A 151 -21.22 -0.80 14.75
N LEU A 152 -20.97 0.41 14.22
CA LEU A 152 -20.52 1.52 15.05
C LEU A 152 -21.48 1.81 16.18
N ARG A 153 -20.97 1.84 17.40
CA ARG A 153 -21.70 2.13 18.63
C ARG A 153 -21.01 3.23 19.40
N TRP A 154 -21.76 4.21 19.83
CA TRP A 154 -21.26 5.21 20.78
C TRP A 154 -20.72 4.52 22.04
N THR A 155 -19.60 5.00 22.52
CA THR A 155 -18.98 4.51 23.77
C THR A 155 -18.44 5.67 24.60
N THR A 156 -18.50 5.53 25.91
CA THR A 156 -17.82 6.40 26.88
C THR A 156 -16.42 5.87 27.23
N GLU A 157 -16.10 4.64 26.84
CA GLU A 157 -14.81 4.03 27.09
C GLU A 157 -13.82 4.46 26.01
N LEU A 158 -12.82 5.21 26.42
CA LEU A 158 -11.73 5.61 25.53
C LEU A 158 -10.68 4.51 25.43
N PRO A 159 -10.00 4.38 24.27
CA PRO A 159 -8.82 3.53 24.19
C PRO A 159 -7.78 3.94 25.23
N PRO A 160 -7.09 2.98 25.88
CA PRO A 160 -6.11 3.29 26.93
C PRO A 160 -4.98 4.25 26.51
N VAL A 161 -4.70 4.32 25.21
CA VAL A 161 -3.70 5.23 24.61
C VAL A 161 -4.24 6.62 24.33
N ALA A 162 -5.57 6.81 24.34
CA ALA A 162 -6.18 8.12 24.14
C ALA A 162 -6.06 8.96 25.42
N GLY A 163 -5.67 10.22 25.24
CA GLY A 163 -5.80 11.24 26.27
C GLY A 163 -7.21 11.78 26.38
N PRO A 164 -7.43 12.82 27.18
CA PRO A 164 -8.69 13.55 27.20
C PRO A 164 -9.04 14.04 25.80
N LEU A 165 -10.26 13.75 25.34
CA LEU A 165 -10.71 14.22 24.03
C LEU A 165 -10.91 15.74 24.03
N PRO A 166 -10.78 16.39 22.86
CA PRO A 166 -11.21 17.78 22.70
C PRO A 166 -12.69 17.94 23.05
N GLU A 167 -13.09 19.15 23.42
CA GLU A 167 -14.48 19.49 23.69
C GLU A 167 -15.37 19.13 22.49
N ASN A 168 -16.55 18.58 22.78
CA ASN A 168 -17.53 18.12 21.79
C ASN A 168 -17.03 16.99 20.85
N PHE A 169 -16.06 16.20 21.31
CA PHE A 169 -15.64 14.96 20.65
C PHE A 169 -16.22 13.75 21.37
N GLY A 170 -16.51 12.72 20.58
CA GLY A 170 -16.98 11.44 21.06
C GLY A 170 -16.16 10.28 20.51
N ALA A 171 -16.46 9.09 21.02
CA ALA A 171 -15.87 7.84 20.61
C ALA A 171 -16.94 6.85 20.13
N TRP A 172 -16.65 6.10 19.09
CA TRP A 172 -17.49 5.02 18.57
C TRP A 172 -16.65 3.75 18.42
N GLU A 173 -17.08 2.71 19.07
CA GLU A 173 -16.51 1.38 18.83
C GLU A 173 -17.05 0.78 17.53
N GLY A 174 -16.20 0.00 16.84
CA GLY A 174 -16.58 -0.68 15.62
C GLY A 174 -15.94 -2.06 15.46
N ASP A 175 -16.62 -2.87 14.67
CA ASP A 175 -16.21 -4.22 14.27
C ASP A 175 -15.67 -4.25 12.83
N GLY A 176 -15.24 -5.44 12.34
CA GLY A 176 -14.83 -5.65 10.94
C GLY A 176 -13.49 -5.00 10.58
N CYS A 177 -12.70 -4.60 11.55
CA CYS A 177 -11.37 -4.07 11.33
C CYS A 177 -10.32 -5.18 11.38
N GLN A 178 -9.32 -5.07 10.52
CA GLN A 178 -8.15 -5.95 10.51
C GLN A 178 -6.94 -5.20 9.97
N TYR A 179 -5.76 -5.75 10.21
CA TYR A 179 -4.56 -5.32 9.51
C TYR A 179 -3.74 -6.52 9.03
N ALA A 180 -2.89 -6.29 8.04
CA ALA A 180 -2.00 -7.33 7.54
C ALA A 180 -0.56 -6.85 7.44
N ASP A 181 0.39 -7.78 7.54
CA ASP A 181 1.70 -7.58 6.94
C ASP A 181 1.56 -7.77 5.43
N VAL A 182 1.24 -6.65 4.73
CA VAL A 182 0.88 -6.70 3.30
C VAL A 182 2.03 -7.22 2.44
N HIS A 183 3.28 -6.93 2.82
CA HIS A 183 4.44 -7.45 2.09
C HIS A 183 4.55 -8.97 2.23
N ALA A 184 4.51 -9.49 3.45
CA ALA A 184 4.55 -10.93 3.70
C ALA A 184 3.36 -11.64 3.05
N LEU A 185 2.15 -11.09 3.19
CA LEU A 185 0.95 -11.61 2.52
C LEU A 185 1.13 -11.68 0.99
N THR A 186 1.66 -10.63 0.37
CA THR A 186 1.88 -10.60 -1.08
C THR A 186 2.89 -11.65 -1.52
N GLN A 187 3.97 -11.83 -0.75
CA GLN A 187 4.98 -12.87 -1.02
C GLN A 187 4.39 -14.28 -0.92
N LEU A 188 3.59 -14.55 0.11
CA LEU A 188 2.93 -15.85 0.30
C LEU A 188 1.94 -16.15 -0.82
N LEU A 189 1.08 -15.20 -1.18
CA LEU A 189 0.14 -15.35 -2.30
C LEU A 189 0.85 -15.54 -3.63
N ALA A 190 1.95 -14.82 -3.87
CA ALA A 190 2.76 -15.01 -5.08
C ALA A 190 3.43 -16.38 -5.10
N ALA A 191 3.94 -16.87 -3.97
CA ALA A 191 4.53 -18.19 -3.86
C ALA A 191 3.53 -19.32 -4.21
N GLU A 192 2.27 -19.19 -3.79
CA GLU A 192 1.17 -20.10 -4.15
C GLU A 192 0.89 -20.08 -5.66
N LEU A 193 1.04 -18.92 -6.29
CA LEU A 193 0.78 -18.76 -7.72
C LEU A 193 1.95 -19.19 -8.62
N ARG A 194 3.19 -19.24 -8.13
CA ARG A 194 4.39 -19.57 -8.91
C ARG A 194 4.31 -20.85 -9.76
N PRO A 195 3.62 -21.94 -9.35
CA PRO A 195 3.48 -23.11 -10.22
C PRO A 195 2.65 -22.84 -11.49
N ARG A 196 1.90 -21.75 -11.54
CA ARG A 196 0.94 -21.42 -12.60
C ARG A 196 1.19 -20.06 -13.26
N VAL A 197 1.92 -19.17 -12.60
CA VAL A 197 2.21 -17.80 -13.03
C VAL A 197 3.70 -17.62 -13.22
N ALA A 198 4.09 -17.09 -14.36
CA ALA A 198 5.48 -16.69 -14.60
C ALA A 198 5.73 -15.31 -13.97
N PHE A 199 6.39 -15.26 -12.81
CA PHE A 199 6.86 -14.02 -12.20
C PHE A 199 8.24 -13.64 -12.74
N ARG A 200 8.37 -12.43 -13.31
CA ARG A 200 9.62 -11.85 -13.80
C ARG A 200 9.96 -10.62 -12.96
N GLU A 201 10.78 -10.83 -11.97
CA GLU A 201 11.30 -9.80 -11.06
C GLU A 201 12.57 -9.16 -11.65
N GLY A 202 12.83 -7.89 -11.37
CA GLY A 202 13.96 -7.15 -11.93
C GLY A 202 13.81 -6.80 -13.41
N VAL A 203 12.60 -6.87 -13.96
CA VAL A 203 12.32 -6.63 -15.39
C VAL A 203 11.35 -5.47 -15.55
N ALA A 204 11.88 -4.32 -15.96
CA ALA A 204 11.04 -3.16 -16.25
C ALA A 204 10.43 -3.25 -17.66
N VAL A 205 9.17 -2.85 -17.76
CA VAL A 205 8.50 -2.62 -19.05
C VAL A 205 8.85 -1.19 -19.48
N THR A 206 9.43 -1.05 -20.67
CA THR A 206 9.89 0.23 -21.22
C THR A 206 8.94 0.81 -22.27
N SER A 207 8.06 -0.02 -22.83
CA SER A 207 7.02 0.40 -23.78
C SER A 207 5.86 -0.59 -23.77
N VAL A 208 4.65 -0.07 -23.96
CA VAL A 208 3.41 -0.85 -24.14
C VAL A 208 2.69 -0.33 -25.38
N ALA A 209 2.34 -1.23 -26.29
CA ALA A 209 1.60 -0.89 -27.50
C ALA A 209 0.47 -1.90 -27.72
N ALA A 210 -0.77 -1.41 -27.87
CA ALA A 210 -1.94 -2.23 -28.19
C ALA A 210 -2.24 -2.26 -29.68
N GLY A 211 -2.84 -3.35 -30.13
CA GLY A 211 -3.36 -3.52 -31.49
C GLY A 211 -4.50 -4.53 -31.53
N PRO A 212 -5.13 -4.74 -32.69
CA PRO A 212 -6.28 -5.65 -32.82
C PRO A 212 -5.98 -7.08 -32.36
N GLY A 213 -4.74 -7.55 -32.55
CA GLY A 213 -4.31 -8.92 -32.24
C GLY A 213 -3.72 -9.10 -30.82
N GLY A 214 -3.76 -8.10 -29.96
CA GLY A 214 -3.18 -8.12 -28.62
C GLY A 214 -2.28 -6.92 -28.32
N ALA A 215 -1.47 -7.04 -27.31
CA ALA A 215 -0.54 -6.01 -26.88
C ALA A 215 0.92 -6.51 -26.90
N ARG A 216 1.85 -5.61 -27.19
CA ARG A 216 3.30 -5.86 -27.15
C ARG A 216 3.92 -5.02 -26.06
N LEU A 217 4.69 -5.67 -25.22
CA LEU A 217 5.53 -5.04 -24.20
C LEU A 217 6.99 -5.15 -24.63
N THR A 218 7.71 -4.02 -24.55
CA THR A 218 9.17 -4.01 -24.64
C THR A 218 9.72 -3.99 -23.23
N LEU A 219 10.71 -4.81 -22.97
CA LEU A 219 11.31 -5.00 -21.64
C LEU A 219 12.71 -4.38 -21.61
N THR A 220 13.24 -4.17 -20.42
CA THR A 220 14.67 -3.84 -20.26
C THR A 220 15.53 -4.88 -20.98
N GLY A 221 16.59 -4.39 -21.68
CA GLY A 221 17.44 -5.26 -22.53
C GLY A 221 16.89 -5.51 -23.94
N GLY A 222 15.73 -4.91 -24.32
CA GLY A 222 15.17 -4.96 -25.68
C GLY A 222 14.36 -6.23 -25.99
N ALA A 223 14.23 -7.16 -25.05
CA ALA A 223 13.36 -8.32 -25.22
C ALA A 223 11.88 -7.88 -25.34
N THR A 224 11.06 -8.69 -26.03
CA THR A 224 9.64 -8.40 -26.19
C THR A 224 8.77 -9.53 -25.65
N LEU A 225 7.63 -9.15 -25.06
CA LEU A 225 6.56 -10.05 -24.66
C LEU A 225 5.26 -9.63 -25.40
N THR A 226 4.60 -10.58 -26.03
CA THR A 226 3.28 -10.37 -26.60
C THR A 226 2.23 -10.98 -25.68
N ALA A 227 1.16 -10.23 -25.39
CA ALA A 227 0.05 -10.68 -24.56
C ALA A 227 -1.28 -10.44 -25.30
N GLU A 228 -2.28 -11.25 -25.01
CA GLU A 228 -3.64 -10.98 -25.51
C GLU A 228 -4.24 -9.79 -24.79
N HIS A 229 -3.98 -9.69 -23.48
CA HIS A 229 -4.37 -8.56 -22.62
C HIS A 229 -3.24 -8.18 -21.67
N VAL A 230 -3.21 -6.91 -21.28
CA VAL A 230 -2.27 -6.37 -20.30
C VAL A 230 -3.02 -5.62 -19.23
N VAL A 231 -2.76 -5.94 -17.96
CA VAL A 231 -3.22 -5.15 -16.83
C VAL A 231 -2.04 -4.33 -16.29
N ILE A 232 -2.17 -3.01 -16.29
CA ILE A 232 -1.19 -2.07 -15.77
C ILE A 232 -1.61 -1.70 -14.36
N ALA A 233 -0.90 -2.25 -13.36
CA ALA A 233 -1.10 -2.02 -11.93
C ALA A 233 0.13 -1.34 -11.30
N PRO A 234 0.49 -0.12 -11.72
CA PRO A 234 1.80 0.47 -11.52
C PRO A 234 2.01 1.05 -10.11
N GLY A 235 1.00 0.97 -9.24
CA GLY A 235 1.04 1.67 -7.96
C GLY A 235 1.16 3.19 -8.17
N PRO A 236 2.05 3.90 -7.44
CA PRO A 236 2.22 5.34 -7.59
C PRO A 236 3.05 5.77 -8.82
N TRP A 237 3.64 4.84 -9.57
CA TRP A 237 4.48 5.15 -10.74
C TRP A 237 3.63 5.43 -11.99
N LEU A 238 2.74 6.43 -11.91
CA LEU A 238 1.82 6.80 -12.99
C LEU A 238 2.54 7.46 -14.17
N ALA A 239 3.65 8.15 -13.92
CA ALA A 239 4.39 8.94 -14.90
C ALA A 239 5.51 8.16 -15.62
N GLU A 240 5.58 6.83 -15.48
CA GLU A 240 6.56 6.02 -16.20
C GLU A 240 6.37 6.14 -17.71
N PRO A 241 7.44 6.35 -18.47
CA PRO A 241 7.37 6.59 -19.94
C PRO A 241 6.59 5.52 -20.70
N ALA A 242 6.60 4.26 -20.20
CA ALA A 242 5.94 3.14 -20.85
C ALA A 242 4.42 3.28 -20.94
N TRP A 243 3.78 4.02 -20.04
CA TRP A 243 2.30 4.16 -19.98
C TRP A 243 1.81 5.55 -19.59
N ARG A 244 2.71 6.50 -19.34
CA ARG A 244 2.34 7.87 -18.93
C ARG A 244 1.24 8.48 -19.81
N ASP A 245 1.41 8.40 -21.12
CA ASP A 245 0.49 9.06 -22.07
C ASP A 245 -0.88 8.36 -22.11
N LEU A 246 -0.96 7.07 -21.73
CA LEU A 246 -2.19 6.30 -21.57
C LEU A 246 -2.90 6.60 -20.25
N VAL A 247 -2.14 6.83 -19.18
CA VAL A 247 -2.66 6.98 -17.81
C VAL A 247 -2.95 8.44 -17.45
N ALA A 248 -2.20 9.41 -17.99
CA ALA A 248 -2.38 10.83 -17.70
C ALA A 248 -3.83 11.35 -17.90
N PRO A 249 -4.58 10.93 -18.96
CA PRO A 249 -5.96 11.36 -19.14
C PRO A 249 -6.92 10.92 -18.04
N LEU A 250 -6.55 9.92 -17.22
CA LEU A 250 -7.37 9.43 -16.11
C LEU A 250 -7.41 10.41 -14.92
N GLY A 251 -6.54 11.41 -14.88
CA GLY A 251 -6.52 12.44 -13.85
C GLY A 251 -6.08 11.94 -12.47
N ALA A 252 -5.46 10.77 -12.39
CA ALA A 252 -4.89 10.27 -11.13
C ALA A 252 -3.65 11.08 -10.74
N ARG A 253 -3.47 11.31 -9.44
CA ARG A 253 -2.37 12.08 -8.87
C ARG A 253 -1.58 11.27 -7.85
N VAL A 254 -0.34 11.63 -7.64
CA VAL A 254 0.53 11.00 -6.63
C VAL A 254 0.62 11.89 -5.40
N LYS A 255 0.48 11.27 -4.22
CA LYS A 255 0.57 11.95 -2.93
C LYS A 255 1.64 11.29 -2.08
N LYS A 256 2.39 12.12 -1.35
CA LYS A 256 3.31 11.66 -0.31
C LYS A 256 2.55 11.12 0.88
N ILE A 257 2.99 9.98 1.40
CA ILE A 257 2.45 9.34 2.60
C ILE A 257 3.54 9.30 3.67
N VAL A 258 3.14 9.61 4.89
CA VAL A 258 4.02 9.60 6.06
C VAL A 258 3.43 8.65 7.10
N ALA A 259 4.20 7.65 7.49
CA ALA A 259 3.83 6.71 8.52
C ALA A 259 4.93 6.65 9.59
N LEU A 260 4.58 6.95 10.83
CA LEU A 260 5.51 7.02 11.96
C LEU A 260 5.46 5.72 12.75
N HIS A 261 6.62 5.28 13.22
CA HIS A 261 6.73 4.20 14.20
C HIS A 261 6.88 4.82 15.58
N ILE A 262 6.06 4.35 16.50
CA ILE A 262 6.06 4.78 17.89
C ILE A 262 6.67 3.64 18.71
N ASP A 263 7.82 3.91 19.30
CA ASP A 263 8.60 2.95 20.08
C ASP A 263 7.96 2.71 21.45
N ARG A 264 6.79 2.08 21.43
CA ARG A 264 6.04 1.61 22.58
C ARG A 264 5.27 0.35 22.18
N ALA A 265 5.46 -0.72 22.93
CA ALA A 265 4.74 -1.96 22.70
C ALA A 265 3.23 -1.76 23.00
N PRO A 266 2.35 -2.21 22.11
CA PRO A 266 0.91 -2.22 22.40
C PRO A 266 0.60 -3.26 23.48
N ALA A 267 -0.37 -2.94 24.33
CA ALA A 267 -0.92 -3.88 25.31
C ALA A 267 -1.89 -4.87 24.64
N PRO A 268 -2.04 -6.08 25.21
CA PRO A 268 -3.09 -6.98 24.78
C PRO A 268 -4.48 -6.29 24.85
N GLY A 269 -5.24 -6.37 23.75
CA GLY A 269 -6.56 -5.73 23.68
C GLY A 269 -6.55 -4.28 23.15
N ASP A 270 -5.38 -3.68 22.93
CA ASP A 270 -5.31 -2.39 22.22
C ASP A 270 -5.94 -2.51 20.83
N ARG A 271 -6.67 -1.45 20.43
CA ARG A 271 -7.46 -1.37 19.20
C ARG A 271 -6.87 -0.34 18.22
N ALA A 272 -7.23 -0.44 16.96
CA ALA A 272 -6.98 0.63 16.02
C ALA A 272 -7.79 1.89 16.42
N VAL A 273 -7.16 3.06 16.41
CA VAL A 273 -7.81 4.33 16.73
C VAL A 273 -7.84 5.19 15.48
N VAL A 274 -9.03 5.50 14.98
CA VAL A 274 -9.23 6.33 13.79
C VAL A 274 -9.57 7.75 14.24
N LEU A 275 -8.74 8.71 13.85
CA LEU A 275 -8.96 10.14 14.06
C LEU A 275 -9.72 10.70 12.85
N HIS A 276 -11.05 10.68 12.90
CA HIS A 276 -11.90 10.91 11.73
C HIS A 276 -11.71 12.31 11.12
N ALA A 277 -11.64 13.33 11.96
CA ALA A 277 -11.49 14.71 11.51
C ALA A 277 -10.11 15.01 10.90
N GLU A 278 -9.09 14.26 11.31
CA GLU A 278 -7.69 14.45 10.91
C GLU A 278 -7.30 13.55 9.73
N ASP A 279 -8.19 12.67 9.28
CA ASP A 279 -7.87 11.60 8.31
C ASP A 279 -6.58 10.87 8.69
N ALA A 280 -6.48 10.47 9.95
CA ALA A 280 -5.32 9.84 10.55
C ALA A 280 -5.72 8.62 11.37
N PHE A 281 -4.76 7.74 11.67
CA PHE A 281 -5.03 6.59 12.52
C PHE A 281 -3.79 6.14 13.29
N LEU A 282 -4.03 5.54 14.45
CA LEU A 282 -3.10 4.77 15.25
C LEU A 282 -3.41 3.29 15.09
N LEU A 283 -2.41 2.48 14.84
CA LEU A 283 -2.53 1.04 14.66
C LEU A 283 -1.55 0.31 15.56
N PRO A 284 -2.03 -0.53 16.52
CA PRO A 284 -1.14 -1.36 17.32
C PRO A 284 -0.67 -2.55 16.49
N PHE A 285 0.60 -2.52 16.07
CA PHE A 285 1.23 -3.67 15.43
C PHE A 285 1.66 -4.70 16.48
N HIS A 286 0.71 -5.47 17.02
CA HIS A 286 0.97 -6.47 18.05
C HIS A 286 2.09 -7.45 17.66
N HIS A 287 2.08 -7.92 16.41
CA HIS A 287 3.09 -8.86 15.89
C HIS A 287 4.50 -8.24 15.72
N ARG A 288 4.62 -6.90 15.76
CA ARG A 288 5.88 -6.17 15.64
C ARG A 288 6.28 -5.42 16.91
N GLY A 289 5.43 -5.42 17.95
CA GLY A 289 5.71 -4.80 19.23
C GLY A 289 5.84 -3.29 19.21
N HIS A 290 5.20 -2.58 18.27
CA HIS A 290 5.19 -1.12 18.22
C HIS A 290 3.88 -0.57 17.68
N TRP A 291 3.60 0.72 17.90
CA TRP A 291 2.51 1.41 17.27
C TRP A 291 2.92 2.05 15.96
N LEU A 292 2.01 2.06 15.00
CA LEU A 292 2.10 2.86 13.78
C LEU A 292 1.14 4.04 13.90
N PHE A 293 1.61 5.24 13.54
CA PHE A 293 0.77 6.42 13.34
C PHE A 293 0.87 6.87 11.88
N SER A 294 -0.25 6.96 11.19
CA SER A 294 -0.33 7.50 9.84
C SER A 294 -1.23 8.72 9.84
N TYR A 295 -0.74 9.82 9.29
CA TYR A 295 -1.51 11.04 9.11
C TYR A 295 -1.46 11.49 7.65
N THR A 296 -2.42 12.31 7.26
CA THR A 296 -2.52 12.82 5.91
C THR A 296 -1.53 13.97 5.66
N CYS A 297 -0.42 13.67 4.98
CA CYS A 297 0.50 14.66 4.43
C CYS A 297 -0.14 15.34 3.22
N GLN A 298 0.03 16.67 3.07
CA GLN A 298 -0.58 17.45 1.99
C GLN A 298 0.35 17.73 0.81
N GLU A 299 1.40 16.91 0.64
CA GLU A 299 2.32 17.02 -0.50
C GLU A 299 1.84 16.15 -1.67
N TRP A 300 1.39 16.84 -2.71
CA TRP A 300 0.82 16.25 -3.93
C TRP A 300 1.76 16.38 -5.12
N ASP A 301 1.49 15.58 -6.18
CA ASP A 301 2.19 15.59 -7.46
C ASP A 301 3.69 15.33 -7.33
N VAL A 302 4.03 14.48 -6.37
CA VAL A 302 5.41 14.08 -6.11
C VAL A 302 5.83 12.94 -7.04
N ASP A 303 7.10 12.96 -7.45
CA ASP A 303 7.69 11.84 -8.19
C ASP A 303 8.09 10.72 -7.22
N PRO A 304 7.49 9.52 -7.31
CA PRO A 304 7.84 8.40 -6.44
C PRO A 304 9.30 7.97 -6.52
N ALA A 305 9.96 8.23 -7.66
CA ALA A 305 11.36 7.89 -7.85
C ALA A 305 12.31 8.90 -7.19
N ALA A 306 11.86 10.15 -6.98
CA ALA A 306 12.63 11.24 -6.40
C ALA A 306 12.30 11.51 -4.92
N VAL A 307 11.28 10.88 -4.36
CA VAL A 307 10.90 11.09 -2.95
C VAL A 307 11.98 10.55 -2.02
N ASP A 308 12.51 11.44 -1.16
CA ASP A 308 13.37 11.04 -0.06
C ASP A 308 12.57 10.16 0.93
N PRO A 309 13.00 8.90 1.16
CA PRO A 309 12.33 8.02 2.10
C PRO A 309 12.52 8.41 3.57
N ALA A 310 13.41 9.39 3.87
CA ALA A 310 13.68 9.83 5.21
C ALA A 310 12.59 10.77 5.75
N LEU A 311 12.33 10.65 7.05
CA LEU A 311 11.48 11.59 7.77
C LEU A 311 12.19 12.93 7.94
N THR A 312 11.49 14.01 7.62
CA THR A 312 11.96 15.36 7.95
C THR A 312 11.58 15.76 9.37
N ALA A 313 12.26 16.77 9.92
CA ALA A 313 11.87 17.37 11.19
C ALA A 313 10.43 17.95 11.14
N GLY A 314 9.97 18.39 9.95
CA GLY A 314 8.60 18.82 9.71
C GLY A 314 7.60 17.70 9.97
N HIS A 315 7.78 16.55 9.33
CA HIS A 315 6.92 15.37 9.51
C HIS A 315 6.80 14.96 10.99
N LEU A 316 7.94 14.97 11.73
CA LEU A 316 7.93 14.64 13.14
C LEU A 316 7.18 15.67 13.99
N ARG A 317 7.31 16.97 13.68
CA ARG A 317 6.56 18.02 14.41
C ARG A 317 5.06 17.90 14.19
N GLU A 318 4.62 17.72 12.93
CA GLU A 318 3.19 17.55 12.58
C GLU A 318 2.60 16.32 13.27
N ALA A 319 3.29 15.17 13.16
CA ALA A 319 2.85 13.93 13.79
C ALA A 319 2.74 14.07 15.32
N ARG A 320 3.74 14.67 15.96
CA ARG A 320 3.74 14.87 17.42
C ARG A 320 2.66 15.85 17.87
N ALA A 321 2.37 16.89 17.09
CA ALA A 321 1.30 17.83 17.41
C ALA A 321 -0.07 17.13 17.43
N LEU A 322 -0.37 16.28 16.43
CA LEU A 322 -1.58 15.47 16.42
C LEU A 322 -1.60 14.44 17.56
N LEU A 323 -0.50 13.73 17.78
CA LEU A 323 -0.41 12.75 18.87
C LEU A 323 -0.59 13.41 20.24
N THR A 324 -0.01 14.59 20.46
CA THR A 324 -0.17 15.33 21.73
C THR A 324 -1.64 15.66 22.00
N ARG A 325 -2.41 15.89 20.97
CA ARG A 325 -3.85 16.20 21.08
C ARG A 325 -4.70 14.99 21.44
N TYR A 326 -4.38 13.81 20.90
CA TYR A 326 -5.22 12.63 20.98
C TYR A 326 -4.64 11.48 21.81
N ALA A 327 -3.33 11.33 21.81
CA ALA A 327 -2.59 10.26 22.46
C ALA A 327 -1.23 10.77 23.00
N PRO A 328 -1.25 11.68 23.99
CA PRO A 328 -0.06 12.41 24.45
C PRO A 328 1.06 11.49 24.92
N ASP A 329 0.74 10.36 25.55
CA ASP A 329 1.73 9.38 26.01
C ASP A 329 2.51 8.73 24.86
N LEU A 330 1.95 8.67 23.66
CA LEU A 330 2.62 8.14 22.49
C LEU A 330 3.51 9.18 21.79
N ALA A 331 3.24 10.47 21.97
CA ALA A 331 3.95 11.54 21.28
C ALA A 331 5.46 11.54 21.54
N ALA A 332 5.86 11.28 22.78
CA ALA A 332 7.28 11.26 23.20
C ALA A 332 8.06 10.09 22.57
N HIS A 333 7.37 9.01 22.21
CA HIS A 333 7.94 7.80 21.61
C HIS A 333 7.93 7.81 20.07
N CYS A 334 7.37 8.85 19.45
CA CYS A 334 7.33 9.03 17.99
C CYS A 334 8.67 9.58 17.48
N ARG A 335 9.58 8.70 17.04
CA ARG A 335 10.96 9.07 16.69
C ARG A 335 11.40 8.63 15.31
N SER A 336 10.77 7.62 14.71
CA SER A 336 11.13 7.03 13.44
C SER A 336 9.89 6.81 12.55
N GLY A 337 10.09 6.37 11.34
CA GLY A 337 8.99 6.08 10.41
C GLY A 337 9.48 5.92 8.98
N ARG A 338 8.57 6.05 8.06
CA ARG A 338 8.83 5.90 6.63
C ARG A 338 8.03 6.89 5.81
N VAL A 339 8.60 7.30 4.68
CA VAL A 339 7.96 8.14 3.66
C VAL A 339 7.87 7.34 2.37
N PHE A 340 6.75 7.43 1.70
CA PHE A 340 6.49 6.77 0.42
C PHE A 340 5.39 7.51 -0.35
N CYS A 341 4.92 6.94 -1.46
CA CYS A 341 3.87 7.55 -2.27
C CYS A 341 2.73 6.56 -2.50
N ASP A 342 1.52 7.12 -2.63
CA ASP A 342 0.34 6.43 -3.13
C ASP A 342 -0.29 7.21 -4.29
N ALA A 343 -0.99 6.49 -5.17
CA ALA A 343 -1.78 7.07 -6.25
C ALA A 343 -3.24 7.25 -5.82
N TYR A 344 -3.78 8.41 -6.18
CA TYR A 344 -5.13 8.85 -5.84
C TYR A 344 -5.94 9.09 -7.11
N GLY A 345 -7.10 8.46 -7.21
CA GLY A 345 -8.05 8.72 -8.27
C GLY A 345 -8.86 10.01 -8.03
N PRO A 346 -9.48 10.57 -9.08
CA PRO A 346 -10.36 11.73 -8.97
C PRO A 346 -11.48 11.49 -7.95
N GLY A 347 -11.71 12.46 -7.08
CA GLY A 347 -12.71 12.35 -6.01
C GLY A 347 -12.46 11.22 -5.00
N GLY A 348 -11.21 10.73 -4.89
CA GLY A 348 -10.85 9.65 -3.99
C GLY A 348 -11.34 8.26 -4.44
N THR A 349 -11.84 8.14 -5.67
CA THR A 349 -12.36 6.88 -6.23
C THR A 349 -11.25 6.13 -6.96
N PRO A 350 -11.04 4.84 -6.67
CA PRO A 350 -10.10 4.00 -7.42
C PRO A 350 -10.45 3.91 -8.89
N LEU A 351 -9.47 3.63 -9.72
CA LEU A 351 -9.64 3.52 -11.17
C LEU A 351 -9.38 2.09 -11.65
N VAL A 352 -10.37 1.54 -12.36
CA VAL A 352 -10.22 0.34 -13.18
C VAL A 352 -10.90 0.60 -14.50
N THR A 353 -10.12 0.67 -15.59
CA THR A 353 -10.66 1.08 -16.90
C THR A 353 -9.80 0.57 -18.06
N ALA A 354 -10.42 0.39 -19.24
CA ALA A 354 -9.68 0.15 -20.45
C ALA A 354 -8.93 1.41 -20.91
N LEU A 355 -7.70 1.23 -21.39
CA LEU A 355 -6.81 2.31 -21.83
C LEU A 355 -6.74 2.44 -23.35
N ASP A 356 -7.30 1.50 -24.09
CA ASP A 356 -7.23 1.45 -25.55
C ASP A 356 -8.58 1.04 -26.17
N PRO A 357 -8.82 1.38 -27.45
CA PRO A 357 -10.10 1.08 -28.10
C PRO A 357 -10.33 -0.41 -28.39
N TYR A 358 -9.30 -1.23 -28.27
CA TYR A 358 -9.39 -2.68 -28.50
C TYR A 358 -9.69 -3.47 -27.23
N GLY A 359 -9.70 -2.82 -26.05
CA GLY A 359 -9.86 -3.47 -24.75
C GLY A 359 -8.69 -4.40 -24.39
N ARG A 360 -7.49 -4.13 -24.92
CA ARG A 360 -6.29 -4.95 -24.67
C ARG A 360 -5.48 -4.48 -23.48
N LEU A 361 -5.60 -3.21 -23.15
CA LEU A 361 -4.90 -2.61 -22.02
C LEU A 361 -5.92 -2.18 -20.96
N VAL A 362 -5.71 -2.63 -19.73
CA VAL A 362 -6.53 -2.28 -18.56
C VAL A 362 -5.64 -1.60 -17.54
N PHE A 363 -6.08 -0.46 -17.03
CA PHE A 363 -5.49 0.17 -15.84
C PHE A 363 -6.22 -0.30 -14.60
N ALA A 364 -5.47 -0.63 -13.53
CA ALA A 364 -6.04 -0.89 -12.21
C ALA A 364 -5.16 -0.24 -11.14
N GLY A 365 -5.73 0.69 -10.35
CA GLY A 365 -4.93 1.40 -9.34
C GLY A 365 -5.58 2.66 -8.79
N ALA A 366 -4.74 3.61 -8.39
CA ALA A 366 -5.12 4.91 -7.84
C ALA A 366 -6.12 4.77 -6.67
N ALA A 367 -5.83 3.84 -5.74
CA ALA A 367 -6.74 3.43 -4.68
C ALA A 367 -6.79 4.41 -3.48
N SER A 368 -6.24 5.62 -3.61
CA SER A 368 -6.40 6.72 -2.66
C SER A 368 -6.04 6.32 -1.22
N GLY A 369 -4.83 5.78 -1.01
CA GLY A 369 -4.36 5.31 0.28
C GLY A 369 -4.98 3.98 0.74
N SER A 370 -5.86 3.39 -0.06
CA SER A 370 -6.61 2.16 0.28
C SER A 370 -6.17 0.94 -0.55
N GLY A 371 -4.92 0.94 -1.03
CA GLY A 371 -4.42 -0.08 -1.94
C GLY A 371 -4.63 -1.50 -1.45
N TYR A 372 -4.21 -1.82 -0.22
CA TYR A 372 -4.47 -3.13 0.41
C TYR A 372 -5.97 -3.37 0.58
N ARG A 373 -6.66 -2.42 1.21
CA ARG A 373 -8.06 -2.55 1.58
C ARG A 373 -8.98 -2.89 0.41
N LEU A 374 -8.71 -2.33 -0.78
CA LEU A 374 -9.57 -2.45 -1.95
C LEU A 374 -9.02 -3.39 -3.04
N ALA A 375 -7.78 -3.91 -2.86
CA ALA A 375 -7.11 -4.72 -3.89
C ALA A 375 -7.92 -5.93 -4.37
N PRO A 376 -8.61 -6.72 -3.52
CA PRO A 376 -9.43 -7.84 -4.01
C PRO A 376 -10.53 -7.41 -4.98
N ALA A 377 -11.32 -6.41 -4.61
CA ALA A 377 -12.41 -5.92 -5.45
C ALA A 377 -11.88 -5.26 -6.74
N LEU A 378 -10.76 -4.52 -6.66
CA LEU A 378 -10.13 -3.95 -7.85
C LEU A 378 -9.59 -5.02 -8.79
N ALA A 379 -9.04 -6.12 -8.26
CA ALA A 379 -8.59 -7.25 -9.04
C ALA A 379 -9.77 -7.91 -9.79
N ALA A 380 -10.89 -8.09 -9.11
CA ALA A 380 -12.11 -8.61 -9.73
C ALA A 380 -12.61 -7.69 -10.87
N ARG A 381 -12.65 -6.36 -10.63
CA ARG A 381 -13.04 -5.38 -11.66
C ARG A 381 -12.08 -5.38 -12.86
N ALA A 382 -10.77 -5.53 -12.62
CA ALA A 382 -9.78 -5.63 -13.69
C ALA A 382 -10.01 -6.89 -14.54
N ALA A 383 -10.31 -8.01 -13.91
CA ALA A 383 -10.64 -9.25 -14.60
C ALA A 383 -11.97 -9.17 -15.38
N ASP A 384 -12.96 -8.39 -14.89
CA ASP A 384 -14.22 -8.15 -15.63
C ASP A 384 -14.00 -7.45 -16.98
N LEU A 385 -12.91 -6.69 -17.12
CA LEU A 385 -12.55 -5.99 -18.36
C LEU A 385 -11.76 -6.85 -19.35
N ILE A 386 -11.49 -8.12 -19.03
CA ILE A 386 -10.81 -9.07 -19.91
C ILE A 386 -11.86 -9.96 -20.57
N PRO A 387 -12.23 -9.74 -21.85
CA PRO A 387 -13.38 -10.39 -22.49
C PRO A 387 -13.28 -11.92 -22.61
N SER A 388 -12.06 -12.46 -22.62
CA SER A 388 -11.81 -13.90 -22.71
C SER A 388 -12.04 -14.64 -21.39
N LEU A 389 -12.20 -13.91 -20.27
CA LEU A 389 -12.41 -14.52 -18.96
C LEU A 389 -13.91 -14.70 -18.68
N PRO A 390 -14.35 -15.87 -18.19
CA PRO A 390 -15.73 -16.05 -17.75
C PRO A 390 -16.03 -15.14 -16.56
N SER A 391 -17.28 -14.67 -16.48
CA SER A 391 -17.76 -13.94 -15.30
C SER A 391 -17.63 -14.81 -14.04
N PRO A 392 -17.41 -14.21 -12.86
CA PRO A 392 -17.30 -14.98 -11.63
C PRO A 392 -18.57 -15.83 -11.44
N ARG A 393 -18.37 -17.10 -11.10
CA ARG A 393 -19.50 -17.97 -10.74
C ARG A 393 -20.17 -17.37 -9.51
N LYS A 394 -21.44 -16.98 -9.60
CA LYS A 394 -22.22 -16.62 -8.42
C LYS A 394 -22.14 -17.83 -7.47
N ALA A 395 -21.65 -17.59 -6.26
CA ALA A 395 -21.71 -18.60 -5.21
C ALA A 395 -23.20 -19.00 -5.07
N THR A 396 -23.50 -20.24 -5.38
CA THR A 396 -24.83 -20.83 -5.10
C THR A 396 -24.89 -20.90 -3.58
N THR A 397 -25.74 -20.06 -2.99
CA THR A 397 -26.10 -20.08 -1.57
C THR A 397 -26.74 -21.40 -1.20
#